data_d154ef192318ad28084c1e9e66de5a23
#
_entry.id   d154ef192318ad28084c1e9e66de5a23
#
_cell.length_a   1.000
_cell.length_b   1.000
_cell.length_c   1.000
_cell.angle_alpha   90.00
_cell.angle_beta   90.00
_cell.angle_gamma   90.00
#
_symmetry.space_group_name_H-M   'P 1'
#
loop_
_entity.id
_entity.type
_entity.pdbx_description
1 polymer ?
#
loop_
_entity_poly.entity_id
_entity_poly.type
_entity_poly.pdbx_seq_one_letter_code
_entity_poly.pdbx_strand_id
1 'polypeptide(L)'
;MACVKLGGKPGHEYMFRERAEGKNAVTEIFGKANANFKNLTPEQLADAKFAQEELPFAGELYMGHLRYSTTGKSGIQYVHPFLRRNNWKAKNLCLCGNFNMTNVDEIFEELTKQGQSPRIYSDTYIMLELMGHRLDR
;
A
#
# COMPACT_ATOMS: atom_id res chain seq x y z
N MET A 1 -6.19 -3.07 -0.81
CA MET A 1 -5.66 -3.97 0.24
C MET A 1 -4.15 -3.96 0.19
N ALA A 2 -3.52 -3.96 1.33
CA ALA A 2 -2.08 -4.20 1.46
C ALA A 2 -1.81 -5.34 2.44
N CYS A 3 -0.65 -5.97 2.28
CA CYS A 3 -0.18 -7.04 3.14
C CYS A 3 1.30 -6.82 3.44
N VAL A 4 1.72 -7.12 4.65
CA VAL A 4 3.11 -7.02 5.10
C VAL A 4 3.58 -8.38 5.60
N LYS A 5 4.76 -8.80 5.14
CA LYS A 5 5.48 -9.96 5.63
C LYS A 5 6.55 -9.52 6.62
N LEU A 6 6.44 -9.93 7.87
CA LEU A 6 7.37 -9.55 8.93
C LEU A 6 8.67 -10.39 8.89
N GLY A 7 8.59 -11.64 8.47
CA GLY A 7 9.69 -12.61 8.47
C GLY A 7 10.17 -13.08 7.10
N GLY A 8 9.97 -12.30 6.03
CA GLY A 8 10.38 -12.68 4.68
C GLY A 8 11.91 -12.71 4.49
N LYS A 9 12.37 -13.32 3.38
CA LYS A 9 13.79 -13.36 3.00
C LYS A 9 14.40 -11.96 2.93
N PRO A 10 15.62 -11.75 3.45
CA PRO A 10 16.36 -10.50 3.24
C PRO A 10 16.50 -10.16 1.75
N GLY A 11 16.26 -8.90 1.40
CA GLY A 11 16.34 -8.43 0.01
C GLY A 11 15.10 -8.70 -0.86
N HIS A 12 14.15 -9.47 -0.38
CA HIS A 12 12.88 -9.71 -1.08
C HIS A 12 11.83 -8.66 -0.72
N GLU A 13 10.84 -8.51 -1.61
CA GLU A 13 9.66 -7.69 -1.36
C GLU A 13 8.89 -8.23 -0.14
N TYR A 14 8.46 -7.34 0.73
CA TYR A 14 7.74 -7.69 1.96
C TYR A 14 6.44 -6.89 2.15
N MET A 15 6.20 -5.87 1.33
CA MET A 15 4.95 -5.12 1.26
C MET A 15 4.31 -5.31 -0.09
N PHE A 16 3.10 -5.82 -0.10
CA PHE A 16 2.30 -6.07 -1.30
C PHE A 16 1.04 -5.23 -1.25
N ARG A 17 0.62 -4.73 -2.39
CA ARG A 17 -0.59 -3.90 -2.52
C ARG A 17 -1.36 -4.28 -3.77
N GLU A 18 -2.68 -4.42 -3.61
CA GLU A 18 -3.64 -4.50 -4.71
C GLU A 18 -4.74 -3.46 -4.52
N ARG A 19 -5.17 -2.91 -5.65
CA ARG A 19 -6.25 -1.92 -5.74
C ARG A 19 -7.21 -2.32 -6.84
N ALA A 20 -8.48 -1.98 -6.65
CA ALA A 20 -9.51 -2.18 -7.66
C ALA A 20 -10.58 -1.09 -7.51
N GLU A 21 -11.35 -0.88 -8.56
CA GLU A 21 -12.47 0.05 -8.62
C GLU A 21 -13.73 -0.64 -9.11
N GLY A 22 -14.88 -0.02 -8.84
CA GLY A 22 -16.18 -0.49 -9.31
C GLY A 22 -16.85 -1.49 -8.37
N LYS A 23 -17.99 -1.99 -8.83
CA LYS A 23 -18.89 -2.82 -8.02
C LYS A 23 -18.26 -4.12 -7.50
N ASN A 24 -17.33 -4.69 -8.27
CA ASN A 24 -16.70 -5.96 -7.97
C ASN A 24 -15.28 -5.80 -7.38
N ALA A 25 -14.91 -4.60 -6.92
CA ALA A 25 -13.57 -4.29 -6.44
C ALA A 25 -13.07 -5.24 -5.35
N VAL A 26 -13.91 -5.57 -4.38
CA VAL A 26 -13.55 -6.50 -3.30
C VAL A 26 -13.25 -7.89 -3.85
N THR A 27 -14.13 -8.43 -4.69
CA THR A 27 -13.96 -9.74 -5.32
C THR A 27 -12.72 -9.78 -6.19
N GLU A 28 -12.46 -8.71 -6.94
CA GLU A 28 -11.27 -8.58 -7.78
C GLU A 28 -9.97 -8.61 -6.96
N ILE A 29 -9.91 -7.86 -5.86
CA ILE A 29 -8.75 -7.83 -4.96
C ILE A 29 -8.47 -9.21 -4.36
N PHE A 30 -9.49 -9.87 -3.83
CA PHE A 30 -9.32 -11.22 -3.28
C PHE A 30 -8.98 -12.24 -4.36
N GLY A 31 -9.52 -12.10 -5.57
CA GLY A 31 -9.15 -12.92 -6.72
C GLY A 31 -7.67 -12.79 -7.08
N LYS A 32 -7.15 -11.56 -7.12
CA LYS A 32 -5.72 -11.30 -7.37
C LYS A 32 -4.82 -11.84 -6.26
N ALA A 33 -5.19 -11.63 -4.99
CA ALA A 33 -4.44 -12.16 -3.86
C ALA A 33 -4.43 -13.70 -3.88
N ASN A 34 -5.59 -14.33 -4.08
CA ASN A 34 -5.74 -15.78 -4.10
C ASN A 34 -5.06 -16.43 -5.31
N ALA A 35 -4.86 -15.72 -6.40
CA ALA A 35 -4.16 -16.24 -7.58
C ALA A 35 -2.73 -16.73 -7.24
N ASN A 36 -2.09 -16.15 -6.23
CA ASN A 36 -0.77 -16.56 -5.76
C ASN A 36 -0.78 -17.94 -5.08
N PHE A 37 -1.93 -18.43 -4.66
CA PHE A 37 -2.10 -19.72 -3.98
C PHE A 37 -2.63 -20.82 -4.90
N LYS A 38 -2.85 -20.51 -6.18
CA LYS A 38 -3.25 -21.50 -7.18
C LYS A 38 -2.05 -22.37 -7.59
N ASN A 39 -2.36 -23.61 -7.94
CA ASN A 39 -1.37 -24.56 -8.47
C ASN A 39 -0.24 -24.93 -7.47
N LEU A 40 -0.45 -24.75 -6.19
CA LEU A 40 0.45 -25.19 -5.15
C LEU A 40 0.18 -26.66 -4.81
N THR A 41 1.25 -27.41 -4.49
CA THR A 41 1.10 -28.78 -3.99
C THR A 41 0.58 -28.75 -2.54
N PRO A 42 -0.04 -29.85 -2.05
CA PRO A 42 -0.46 -29.95 -0.65
C PRO A 42 0.69 -29.70 0.34
N GLU A 43 1.91 -30.16 0.00
CA GLU A 43 3.11 -29.94 0.80
C GLU A 43 3.48 -28.46 0.88
N GLN A 44 3.42 -27.74 -0.25
CA GLN A 44 3.67 -26.28 -0.29
C GLN A 44 2.62 -25.50 0.51
N LEU A 45 1.35 -25.91 0.43
CA LEU A 45 0.26 -25.27 1.19
C LEU A 45 0.41 -25.48 2.70
N ALA A 46 1.01 -26.61 3.13
CA ALA A 46 1.26 -26.93 4.53
C ALA A 46 2.56 -26.31 5.06
N ASP A 47 3.42 -25.78 4.20
CA ASP A 47 4.71 -25.20 4.57
C ASP A 47 4.58 -23.69 4.82
N ALA A 48 4.49 -23.33 6.09
CA ALA A 48 4.39 -21.93 6.50
C ALA A 48 5.64 -21.11 6.11
N LYS A 49 6.82 -21.73 6.12
CA LYS A 49 8.05 -21.05 5.73
C LYS A 49 8.07 -20.76 4.22
N PHE A 50 7.67 -21.74 3.41
CA PHE A 50 7.52 -21.53 1.97
C PHE A 50 6.53 -20.40 1.68
N ALA A 51 5.36 -20.42 2.32
CA ALA A 51 4.36 -19.38 2.15
C ALA A 51 4.92 -17.98 2.50
N GLN A 52 5.59 -17.88 3.64
CA GLN A 52 6.19 -16.62 4.12
C GLN A 52 7.30 -16.11 3.18
N GLU A 53 8.13 -16.98 2.65
CA GLU A 53 9.27 -16.59 1.81
C GLU A 53 8.87 -16.33 0.35
N GLU A 54 8.00 -17.16 -0.23
CA GLU A 54 7.80 -17.21 -1.68
C GLU A 54 6.45 -16.64 -2.15
N LEU A 55 5.41 -16.64 -1.31
CA LEU A 55 4.07 -16.26 -1.77
C LEU A 55 3.74 -14.80 -1.46
N PRO A 56 3.49 -13.97 -2.48
CA PRO A 56 2.85 -12.66 -2.28
C PRO A 56 1.52 -12.79 -1.55
N PHE A 57 1.21 -11.84 -0.71
CA PHE A 57 -0.01 -11.83 0.13
C PHE A 57 -0.13 -12.96 1.16
N ALA A 58 0.92 -13.76 1.38
CA ALA A 58 1.02 -14.64 2.55
C ALA A 58 1.81 -13.93 3.66
N GLY A 59 1.19 -12.97 4.30
CA GLY A 59 1.83 -12.14 5.33
C GLY A 59 1.09 -12.17 6.66
N GLU A 60 1.63 -11.48 7.63
CA GLU A 60 1.13 -11.47 9.00
C GLU A 60 0.22 -10.27 9.29
N LEU A 61 0.34 -9.20 8.51
CA LEU A 61 -0.45 -7.99 8.70
C LEU A 61 -1.14 -7.59 7.40
N TYR A 62 -2.45 -7.37 7.48
CA TYR A 62 -3.27 -6.92 6.37
C TYR A 62 -3.93 -5.58 6.67
N MET A 63 -4.00 -4.73 5.65
CA MET A 63 -4.69 -3.45 5.68
C MET A 63 -5.70 -3.40 4.54
N GLY A 64 -6.97 -3.21 4.86
CA GLY A 64 -8.03 -3.01 3.88
C GLY A 64 -8.65 -1.63 4.02
N HIS A 65 -9.05 -1.01 2.91
CA HIS A 65 -9.74 0.26 2.91
C HIS A 65 -10.78 0.30 1.81
N LEU A 66 -12.01 0.63 2.18
CA LEU A 66 -13.10 0.92 1.26
C LEU A 66 -13.28 2.44 1.17
N ARG A 67 -13.22 2.98 -0.04
CA ARG A 67 -13.31 4.42 -0.26
C ARG A 67 -14.56 4.77 -1.06
N TYR A 68 -15.27 5.79 -0.60
CA TYR A 68 -16.26 6.49 -1.43
C TYR A 68 -15.57 7.65 -2.14
N SER A 69 -15.80 7.80 -3.44
CA SER A 69 -15.40 9.01 -4.15
C SER A 69 -16.48 10.08 -3.92
N THR A 70 -16.23 11.01 -3.01
CA THR A 70 -17.22 12.02 -2.63
C THR A 70 -17.13 13.31 -3.44
N THR A 71 -16.01 13.62 -4.06
CA THR A 71 -15.80 14.90 -4.74
C THR A 71 -14.86 14.76 -5.94
N GLY A 72 -15.39 14.36 -7.09
CA GLY A 72 -14.77 14.57 -8.39
C GLY A 72 -13.41 13.94 -8.70
N LYS A 73 -12.70 13.42 -7.72
CA LYS A 73 -11.42 12.72 -7.92
C LYS A 73 -11.65 11.21 -7.94
N SER A 74 -11.86 10.67 -9.13
CA SER A 74 -11.99 9.24 -9.38
C SER A 74 -10.75 8.72 -10.10
N GLY A 75 -10.54 7.43 -10.03
CA GLY A 75 -9.44 6.74 -10.70
C GLY A 75 -8.59 5.93 -9.72
N ILE A 76 -8.02 4.85 -10.25
CA ILE A 76 -7.23 3.88 -9.48
C ILE A 76 -6.07 4.53 -8.70
N GLN A 77 -5.54 5.65 -9.17
CA GLN A 77 -4.47 6.39 -8.49
C GLN A 77 -4.89 6.95 -7.14
N TYR A 78 -6.20 7.18 -6.91
CA TYR A 78 -6.73 7.69 -5.65
C TYR A 78 -7.21 6.59 -4.69
N VAL A 79 -7.13 5.32 -5.11
CA VAL A 79 -7.58 4.20 -4.31
C VAL A 79 -6.54 3.85 -3.24
N HIS A 80 -6.98 3.79 -1.99
CA HIS A 80 -6.17 3.39 -0.85
C HIS A 80 -5.93 1.87 -0.79
N PRO A 81 -4.91 1.41 -0.07
CA PRO A 81 -3.88 2.19 0.61
C PRO A 81 -2.84 2.77 -0.35
N PHE A 82 -2.22 3.86 0.05
CA PHE A 82 -1.04 4.40 -0.62
C PHE A 82 0.22 3.75 -0.05
N LEU A 83 1.21 3.54 -0.91
CA LEU A 83 2.47 2.89 -0.56
C LEU A 83 3.64 3.76 -1.00
N ARG A 84 4.52 4.09 -0.08
CA ARG A 84 5.79 4.74 -0.31
C ARG A 84 6.91 3.74 -0.04
N ARG A 85 7.74 3.51 -1.05
CA ARG A 85 8.88 2.59 -0.97
C ARG A 85 10.17 3.33 -0.74
N ASN A 86 11.05 2.72 0.03
CA ASN A 86 12.40 3.17 0.30
C ASN A 86 13.33 1.95 0.31
N ASN A 87 14.59 2.13 -0.02
CA ASN A 87 15.60 1.06 0.04
C ASN A 87 15.81 0.52 1.45
N TRP A 88 15.54 1.34 2.46
CA TRP A 88 15.58 0.94 3.87
C TRP A 88 14.20 0.43 4.28
N LYS A 89 14.12 -0.84 4.70
CA LYS A 89 12.84 -1.46 5.11
C LYS A 89 12.07 -0.62 6.13
N ALA A 90 12.75 -0.10 7.15
CA ALA A 90 12.14 0.71 8.20
C ALA A 90 11.56 2.04 7.73
N LYS A 91 11.88 2.48 6.52
CA LYS A 91 11.40 3.74 5.92
C LYS A 91 10.28 3.53 4.89
N ASN A 92 9.83 2.31 4.69
CA ASN A 92 8.66 2.04 3.87
C ASN A 92 7.40 2.35 4.66
N LEU A 93 6.43 2.94 3.97
CA LEU A 93 5.16 3.33 4.56
C LEU A 93 3.99 2.85 3.71
N CYS A 94 2.96 2.37 4.37
CA CYS A 94 1.66 2.10 3.78
C CYS A 94 0.60 2.83 4.58
N LEU A 95 -0.18 3.70 3.93
CA LEU A 95 -1.13 4.58 4.60
C LEU A 95 -2.51 4.51 3.93
N CYS A 96 -3.53 4.43 4.74
CA CYS A 96 -4.90 4.74 4.36
C CYS A 96 -5.55 5.60 5.43
N GLY A 97 -6.56 6.36 5.05
CA GLY A 97 -7.27 7.20 6.01
C GLY A 97 -8.55 7.78 5.39
N ASN A 98 -9.46 8.13 6.27
CA ASN A 98 -10.68 8.86 5.93
C ASN A 98 -10.68 10.19 6.72
N PHE A 99 -9.97 11.16 6.18
CA PHE A 99 -9.84 12.49 6.76
C PHE A 99 -9.69 13.54 5.65
N ASN A 100 -9.99 14.79 5.98
CA ASN A 100 -9.68 15.94 5.16
C ASN A 100 -8.71 16.84 5.92
N MET A 101 -7.62 17.22 5.27
CA MET A 101 -6.65 18.14 5.82
C MET A 101 -7.04 19.57 5.45
N THR A 102 -7.09 20.45 6.42
CA THR A 102 -7.41 21.86 6.21
C THR A 102 -6.26 22.67 5.60
N ASN A 103 -5.03 22.16 5.74
CA ASN A 103 -3.79 22.81 5.33
C ASN A 103 -3.01 21.99 4.28
N VAL A 104 -3.70 21.24 3.44
CA VAL A 104 -3.08 20.38 2.42
C VAL A 104 -2.21 21.17 1.44
N ASP A 105 -2.65 22.37 1.05
CA ASP A 105 -1.92 23.24 0.13
C ASP A 105 -0.59 23.71 0.72
N GLU A 106 -0.61 24.13 1.98
CA GLU A 106 0.59 24.56 2.70
C GLU A 106 1.62 23.43 2.79
N ILE A 107 1.18 22.21 3.10
CA ILE A 107 2.06 21.04 3.18
C ILE A 107 2.61 20.67 1.80
N PHE A 108 1.78 20.74 0.76
CA PHE A 108 2.21 20.48 -0.62
C PHE A 108 3.30 21.47 -1.04
N GLU A 109 3.09 22.77 -0.80
CA GLU A 109 4.10 23.79 -1.07
C GLU A 109 5.39 23.59 -0.30
N GLU A 110 5.29 23.26 1.00
CA GLU A 110 6.47 22.99 1.83
C GLU A 110 7.27 21.79 1.31
N LEU A 111 6.62 20.69 0.95
CA LEU A 111 7.26 19.53 0.34
C LEU A 111 7.95 19.90 -0.97
N THR A 112 7.30 20.72 -1.80
CA THR A 112 7.85 21.18 -3.07
C THR A 112 9.08 22.07 -2.87
N LYS A 113 9.05 22.99 -1.93
CA LYS A 113 10.20 23.83 -1.54
C LYS A 113 11.39 22.99 -1.04
N GLN A 114 11.10 21.85 -0.42
CA GLN A 114 12.12 20.90 0.05
C GLN A 114 12.57 19.89 -1.03
N GLY A 115 12.20 20.12 -2.29
CA GLY A 115 12.60 19.29 -3.43
C GLY A 115 11.81 18.00 -3.59
N GLN A 116 10.71 17.84 -2.86
CA GLN A 116 9.79 16.72 -3.06
C GLN A 116 8.79 17.05 -4.17
N SER A 117 8.32 16.02 -4.86
CA SER A 117 7.34 16.19 -5.94
C SER A 117 6.18 15.20 -5.77
N PRO A 118 5.20 15.49 -4.91
CA PRO A 118 4.05 14.61 -4.73
C PRO A 118 3.28 14.43 -6.04
N ARG A 119 3.13 13.17 -6.46
CA ARG A 119 2.53 12.83 -7.78
C ARG A 119 1.00 12.88 -7.76
N ILE A 120 0.42 12.78 -6.58
CA ILE A 120 -1.03 12.71 -6.39
C ILE A 120 -1.43 13.79 -5.40
N TYR A 121 -2.34 14.65 -5.83
CA TYR A 121 -2.91 15.67 -4.95
C TYR A 121 -4.11 15.08 -4.20
N SER A 122 -3.82 14.43 -3.09
CA SER A 122 -4.81 13.95 -2.13
C SER A 122 -4.25 14.04 -0.71
N ASP A 123 -5.12 14.30 0.25
CA ASP A 123 -4.75 14.50 1.65
C ASP A 123 -3.90 13.35 2.19
N THR A 124 -4.36 12.12 1.98
CA THR A 124 -3.67 10.92 2.45
C THR A 124 -2.32 10.71 1.77
N TYR A 125 -2.23 10.99 0.46
CA TYR A 125 -0.96 10.84 -0.26
C TYR A 125 0.06 11.91 0.16
N ILE A 126 -0.38 13.15 0.31
CA ILE A 126 0.48 14.25 0.78
C ILE A 126 0.97 13.99 2.21
N MET A 127 0.10 13.47 3.08
CA MET A 127 0.49 13.02 4.41
C MET A 127 1.54 11.90 4.37
N LEU A 128 1.37 10.91 3.49
CA LEU A 128 2.34 9.84 3.29
C LEU A 128 3.71 10.36 2.88
N GLU A 129 3.76 11.31 1.95
CA GLU A 129 5.01 11.93 1.49
C GLU A 129 5.66 12.79 2.60
N LEU A 130 4.87 13.52 3.37
CA LEU A 130 5.37 14.28 4.53
C LEU A 130 6.01 13.36 5.57
N MET A 131 5.32 12.28 5.94
CA MET A 131 5.84 11.28 6.87
C MET A 131 7.13 10.64 6.33
N GLY A 132 7.12 10.22 5.08
CA GLY A 132 8.29 9.63 4.42
C GLY A 132 9.48 10.58 4.37
N HIS A 133 9.24 11.84 4.03
CA HIS A 133 10.30 12.85 4.02
C HIS A 133 10.91 13.06 5.42
N ARG A 134 10.10 13.00 6.47
CA ARG A 134 10.59 13.07 7.86
C ARG A 134 11.42 11.84 8.26
N LEU A 135 11.06 10.66 7.75
CA LEU A 135 11.83 9.43 8.01
C LEU A 135 13.15 9.36 7.23
N ASP A 136 13.28 10.12 6.14
CA ASP A 136 14.48 10.12 5.30
C ASP A 136 15.63 10.97 5.88
N ARG A 137 15.33 11.82 6.87
CA ARG A 137 16.30 12.69 7.56
C ARG A 137 17.11 11.98 8.63
#